data_b0692a5e3173cbeb4dd3feb8ec0e7047
#
_entry.id   b0692a5e3173cbeb4dd3feb8ec0e7047
#
_cell.length_a   1.000
_cell.length_b   1.000
_cell.length_c   1.000
_cell.angle_alpha   90.00
_cell.angle_beta   90.00
_cell.angle_gamma   90.00
#
_symmetry.space_group_name_H-M   'P 1'
#
loop_
_entity.id
_entity.type
_entity.pdbx_description
1 polymer ?
#
loop_
_entity_poly.entity_id
_entity_poly.type
_entity_poly.pdbx_seq_one_letter_code
_entity_poly.pdbx_strand_id
1 'polypeptide(L)'
;MIENNPDKIKEAEIVVGIPSLNEADNIAFITDKIDQGLIKYFSGQKAVIVNSDNNSPDNTGRVFLRTKTKNPKIYISTSGGQRGKGNNLKNLFLKIKDLGAKTAMTVDADIKSISAQWIKCFLEPISRGYDFIAPVYRRHKYDGSITNHLTYPLIYGLLGYDFRQPIGGDMSFSSRMVDYWIEQKWPPAASGYGIDIFMTSQAIKSGLKLGQVNLGSKFHKPSLLKLDNMFLEVAETFFNFLANHRNLWPKEINLKKLPLVCRVNGKIIYQKLPPVEYKEIEETALADFPDCYQNLKDELPSEISGPLRMMFLQKKSLKITADFWSKVVYQLFYLYQVKPEKDLIIKLLRSLYFGRMASAIKEEHLKNRKESEKLVQKQAQLFFKNRNYLLGMAKKTQGSLALEMN
;
A
#
# COMPACT_ATOMS: atom_id res chain seq x y z
N MET A 1 14.87 20.66 0.39
CA MET A 1 15.05 19.77 -0.78
C MET A 1 16.27 20.24 -1.54
N ILE A 2 17.19 19.31 -1.90
CA ILE A 2 18.35 19.58 -2.78
C ILE A 2 17.94 19.18 -4.19
N GLU A 3 18.28 19.99 -5.19
CA GLU A 3 17.97 19.70 -6.61
C GLU A 3 19.21 19.76 -7.46
N ASN A 4 19.34 18.81 -8.39
CA ASN A 4 20.28 18.81 -9.49
C ASN A 4 19.52 18.59 -10.81
N ASN A 5 19.42 19.63 -11.61
CA ASN A 5 18.70 19.69 -12.89
C ASN A 5 19.69 20.13 -14.00
N PRO A 6 20.52 19.20 -14.51
CA PRO A 6 21.58 19.53 -15.44
C PRO A 6 21.07 20.14 -16.75
N ASP A 7 19.91 19.72 -17.20
CA ASP A 7 19.28 20.18 -18.46
C ASP A 7 18.43 21.44 -18.27
N LYS A 8 18.37 22.00 -17.05
CA LYS A 8 17.59 23.21 -16.67
C LYS A 8 16.13 23.15 -17.11
N ILE A 9 15.52 21.99 -16.97
CA ILE A 9 14.11 21.75 -17.31
C ILE A 9 13.19 22.57 -16.41
N LYS A 10 12.29 23.35 -17.00
CA LYS A 10 11.32 24.20 -16.31
C LYS A 10 9.88 23.74 -16.48
N GLU A 11 9.60 22.91 -17.50
CA GLU A 11 8.26 22.41 -17.79
C GLU A 11 8.33 20.99 -18.32
N ALA A 12 7.27 20.19 -18.07
CA ALA A 12 7.10 18.85 -18.62
C ALA A 12 5.63 18.52 -18.76
N GLU A 13 5.27 17.71 -19.75
CA GLU A 13 3.91 17.15 -19.89
C GLU A 13 3.78 15.86 -19.10
N ILE A 14 4.89 15.08 -19.04
CA ILE A 14 4.95 13.78 -18.35
C ILE A 14 6.11 13.80 -17.34
N VAL A 15 5.84 13.36 -16.11
CA VAL A 15 6.88 13.09 -15.11
C VAL A 15 6.83 11.62 -14.70
N VAL A 16 7.97 10.93 -14.81
CA VAL A 16 8.13 9.60 -14.21
C VAL A 16 9.08 9.70 -13.03
N GLY A 17 8.53 9.52 -11.82
CA GLY A 17 9.26 9.62 -10.58
C GLY A 17 9.76 8.27 -10.07
N ILE A 18 10.99 8.25 -9.56
CA ILE A 18 11.63 7.09 -8.96
C ILE A 18 11.96 7.45 -7.51
N PRO A 19 11.11 7.09 -6.52
CA PRO A 19 11.49 7.23 -5.12
C PRO A 19 12.59 6.21 -4.80
N SER A 20 13.69 6.65 -4.18
CA SER A 20 14.84 5.79 -3.88
C SER A 20 15.41 5.98 -2.49
N LEU A 21 16.00 4.92 -1.96
CA LEU A 21 16.91 4.89 -0.81
C LEU A 21 17.85 3.70 -0.93
N ASN A 22 19.15 3.96 -1.10
CA ASN A 22 20.19 2.93 -1.24
C ASN A 22 19.92 1.97 -2.41
N GLU A 23 19.76 2.52 -3.62
CA GLU A 23 19.42 1.77 -4.83
C GLU A 23 20.46 1.97 -5.96
N ALA A 24 21.72 2.23 -5.60
CA ALA A 24 22.80 2.42 -6.59
C ALA A 24 22.97 1.21 -7.53
N ASP A 25 22.64 0.01 -7.08
CA ASP A 25 22.68 -1.24 -7.83
C ASP A 25 21.50 -1.44 -8.81
N ASN A 26 20.42 -0.70 -8.64
CA ASN A 26 19.19 -0.88 -9.45
C ASN A 26 18.81 0.36 -10.26
N ILE A 27 19.15 1.57 -9.77
CA ILE A 27 18.62 2.82 -10.30
C ILE A 27 18.92 3.03 -11.80
N ALA A 28 20.10 2.59 -12.27
CA ALA A 28 20.45 2.70 -13.69
C ALA A 28 19.54 1.85 -14.57
N PHE A 29 19.24 0.61 -14.16
CA PHE A 29 18.34 -0.30 -14.88
C PHE A 29 16.93 0.27 -14.96
N ILE A 30 16.38 0.75 -13.84
CA ILE A 30 15.03 1.34 -13.80
C ILE A 30 14.95 2.56 -14.71
N THR A 31 15.95 3.46 -14.62
CA THR A 31 16.02 4.68 -15.43
C THR A 31 16.05 4.36 -16.92
N ASP A 32 16.87 3.38 -17.35
CA ASP A 32 16.93 2.91 -18.74
C ASP A 32 15.59 2.37 -19.23
N LYS A 33 14.91 1.53 -18.44
CA LYS A 33 13.60 0.97 -18.82
C LYS A 33 12.49 2.01 -18.92
N ILE A 34 12.50 3.01 -18.05
CA ILE A 34 11.59 4.16 -18.14
C ILE A 34 11.88 4.95 -19.42
N ASP A 35 13.13 5.29 -19.69
CA ASP A 35 13.54 6.05 -20.89
C ASP A 35 13.12 5.31 -22.17
N GLN A 36 13.39 4.00 -22.27
CA GLN A 36 12.93 3.15 -23.39
C GLN A 36 11.41 3.21 -23.58
N GLY A 37 10.63 3.21 -22.50
CA GLY A 37 9.17 3.31 -22.53
C GLY A 37 8.70 4.67 -23.03
N LEU A 38 9.29 5.74 -22.52
CA LEU A 38 8.99 7.11 -22.94
C LEU A 38 9.31 7.35 -24.42
N ILE A 39 10.50 6.93 -24.86
CA ILE A 39 10.90 7.02 -26.28
C ILE A 39 9.92 6.26 -27.18
N LYS A 40 9.53 5.06 -26.78
CA LYS A 40 8.72 4.17 -27.62
C LYS A 40 7.28 4.63 -27.75
N TYR A 41 6.69 5.17 -26.70
CA TYR A 41 5.24 5.41 -26.64
C TYR A 41 4.85 6.87 -26.48
N PHE A 42 5.78 7.76 -26.13
CA PHE A 42 5.53 9.16 -25.79
C PHE A 42 6.56 10.12 -26.42
N SER A 43 7.17 9.74 -27.53
CA SER A 43 8.25 10.49 -28.21
C SER A 43 7.86 11.91 -28.65
N GLY A 44 6.57 12.21 -28.78
CA GLY A 44 6.07 13.54 -29.15
C GLY A 44 5.72 14.43 -27.93
N GLN A 45 6.00 13.99 -26.71
CA GLN A 45 5.66 14.70 -25.48
C GLN A 45 6.90 15.09 -24.69
N LYS A 46 6.86 16.25 -24.01
CA LYS A 46 7.92 16.69 -23.12
C LYS A 46 7.91 15.83 -21.84
N ALA A 47 8.71 14.77 -21.81
CA ALA A 47 8.82 13.87 -20.65
C ALA A 47 10.11 14.09 -19.89
N VAL A 48 10.07 13.95 -18.56
CA VAL A 48 11.22 14.03 -17.67
C VAL A 48 11.22 12.87 -16.66
N ILE A 49 12.39 12.34 -16.37
CA ILE A 49 12.59 11.30 -15.34
C ILE A 49 13.14 12.00 -14.08
N VAL A 50 12.42 11.84 -12.96
CA VAL A 50 12.80 12.47 -11.69
C VAL A 50 13.16 11.39 -10.69
N ASN A 51 14.41 11.36 -10.22
CA ASN A 51 14.75 10.55 -9.05
C ASN A 51 14.53 11.38 -7.80
N SER A 52 13.59 10.94 -6.94
CA SER A 52 13.35 11.52 -5.61
C SER A 52 14.01 10.65 -4.56
N ASP A 53 15.19 11.06 -4.13
CA ASP A 53 16.07 10.29 -3.26
C ASP A 53 15.93 10.67 -1.80
N ASN A 54 16.14 9.70 -0.93
CA ASN A 54 16.07 9.88 0.52
C ASN A 54 17.45 10.16 1.15
N ASN A 55 18.27 10.96 0.45
CA ASN A 55 19.64 11.27 0.84
C ASN A 55 20.49 10.00 1.00
N SER A 56 20.53 9.19 -0.05
CA SER A 56 21.26 7.91 -0.08
C SER A 56 22.78 8.10 -0.01
N PRO A 57 23.48 7.45 0.94
CA PRO A 57 24.95 7.51 1.03
C PRO A 57 25.68 6.62 0.01
N ASP A 58 24.98 5.71 -0.69
CA ASP A 58 25.54 4.69 -1.59
C ASP A 58 25.81 5.17 -3.02
N ASN A 59 25.79 6.47 -3.28
CA ASN A 59 25.89 7.08 -4.60
C ASN A 59 24.69 6.86 -5.55
N THR A 60 23.51 6.49 -5.07
CA THR A 60 22.30 6.35 -5.89
C THR A 60 22.11 7.54 -6.85
N GLY A 61 22.12 8.78 -6.34
CA GLY A 61 21.94 9.99 -7.15
C GLY A 61 23.01 10.17 -8.24
N ARG A 62 24.27 9.85 -7.93
CA ARG A 62 25.37 9.90 -8.90
C ARG A 62 25.19 8.88 -10.01
N VAL A 63 24.79 7.66 -9.69
CA VAL A 63 24.52 6.60 -10.67
C VAL A 63 23.34 7.02 -11.56
N PHE A 64 22.26 7.54 -10.98
CA PHE A 64 21.11 8.05 -11.73
C PHE A 64 21.52 9.11 -12.75
N LEU A 65 22.22 10.14 -12.32
CA LEU A 65 22.65 11.25 -13.20
C LEU A 65 23.60 10.81 -14.31
N ARG A 66 24.47 9.82 -14.06
CA ARG A 66 25.41 9.27 -15.06
C ARG A 66 24.76 8.30 -16.05
N THR A 67 23.59 7.73 -15.75
CA THR A 67 22.88 6.83 -16.66
C THR A 67 22.51 7.59 -17.94
N LYS A 68 22.89 7.06 -19.10
CA LYS A 68 22.57 7.69 -20.39
C LYS A 68 21.09 7.52 -20.71
N THR A 69 20.39 8.61 -21.03
CA THR A 69 18.97 8.64 -21.42
C THR A 69 18.78 9.64 -22.56
N LYS A 70 17.72 9.50 -23.34
CA LYS A 70 17.28 10.50 -24.31
C LYS A 70 16.37 11.55 -23.68
N ASN A 71 15.55 11.13 -22.72
CA ASN A 71 14.73 12.08 -21.95
C ASN A 71 15.58 12.75 -20.88
N PRO A 72 15.35 14.04 -20.55
CA PRO A 72 16.06 14.76 -19.52
C PRO A 72 15.78 14.15 -18.12
N LYS A 73 16.68 14.45 -17.19
CA LYS A 73 16.62 13.92 -15.82
C LYS A 73 16.77 15.03 -14.80
N ILE A 74 16.03 14.89 -13.71
CA ILE A 74 16.16 15.75 -12.53
C ILE A 74 16.38 14.84 -11.31
N TYR A 75 17.39 15.15 -10.53
CA TYR A 75 17.61 14.55 -9.22
C TYR A 75 17.13 15.52 -8.14
N ILE A 76 16.28 15.03 -7.24
CA ILE A 76 15.89 15.75 -6.04
C ILE A 76 16.16 14.88 -4.81
N SER A 77 16.59 15.49 -3.72
CA SER A 77 16.83 14.77 -2.46
C SER A 77 16.14 15.44 -1.29
N THR A 78 15.64 14.64 -0.37
CA THR A 78 15.10 15.12 0.91
C THR A 78 16.22 15.81 1.71
N SER A 79 15.84 16.82 2.49
CA SER A 79 16.78 17.44 3.43
C SER A 79 17.15 16.44 4.54
N GLY A 80 18.36 16.58 5.09
CA GLY A 80 18.85 15.72 6.17
C GLY A 80 17.85 15.67 7.33
N GLY A 81 17.64 14.48 7.90
CA GLY A 81 16.72 14.22 9.02
C GLY A 81 15.27 13.89 8.63
N GLN A 82 14.84 14.14 7.40
CA GLN A 82 13.49 13.83 6.92
C GLN A 82 13.48 12.56 6.06
N ARG A 83 13.73 11.40 6.67
CA ARG A 83 13.68 10.11 5.96
C ARG A 83 12.25 9.58 5.82
N GLY A 84 12.01 8.76 4.77
CA GLY A 84 10.77 8.04 4.53
C GLY A 84 10.29 8.12 3.09
N LYS A 85 9.68 7.03 2.60
CA LYS A 85 9.14 6.94 1.23
C LYS A 85 8.11 8.06 0.96
N GLY A 86 7.25 8.35 1.96
CA GLY A 86 6.25 9.40 1.84
C GLY A 86 6.86 10.79 1.68
N ASN A 87 7.94 11.10 2.38
CA ASN A 87 8.64 12.38 2.21
C ASN A 87 9.24 12.51 0.80
N ASN A 88 9.78 11.42 0.24
CA ASN A 88 10.24 11.41 -1.16
C ASN A 88 9.09 11.70 -2.12
N LEU A 89 7.93 11.03 -1.93
CA LEU A 89 6.78 11.25 -2.81
C LEU A 89 6.19 12.65 -2.65
N LYS A 90 6.20 13.21 -1.45
CA LYS A 90 5.77 14.61 -1.24
C LYS A 90 6.64 15.59 -2.02
N ASN A 91 7.96 15.43 -1.98
CA ASN A 91 8.89 16.23 -2.77
C ASN A 91 8.68 16.05 -4.28
N LEU A 92 8.42 14.80 -4.71
CA LEU A 92 8.09 14.50 -6.10
C LEU A 92 6.79 15.18 -6.54
N PHE A 93 5.74 15.16 -5.73
CA PHE A 93 4.46 15.82 -6.05
C PHE A 93 4.63 17.34 -6.19
N LEU A 94 5.41 17.97 -5.31
CA LEU A 94 5.74 19.38 -5.44
C LEU A 94 6.52 19.67 -6.73
N LYS A 95 7.45 18.78 -7.12
CA LYS A 95 8.21 18.92 -8.37
C LYS A 95 7.33 18.68 -9.61
N ILE A 96 6.38 17.75 -9.58
CA ILE A 96 5.39 17.54 -10.64
C ILE A 96 4.56 18.80 -10.85
N LYS A 97 4.10 19.41 -9.77
CA LYS A 97 3.34 20.66 -9.80
C LYS A 97 4.18 21.83 -10.35
N ASP A 98 5.42 21.97 -9.89
CA ASP A 98 6.38 22.99 -10.34
C ASP A 98 6.64 22.90 -11.86
N LEU A 99 6.76 21.68 -12.41
CA LEU A 99 6.94 21.41 -13.82
C LEU A 99 5.65 21.55 -14.66
N GLY A 100 4.50 21.74 -14.05
CA GLY A 100 3.21 21.83 -14.73
C GLY A 100 2.75 20.54 -15.41
N ALA A 101 3.28 19.38 -14.98
CA ALA A 101 3.01 18.12 -15.63
C ALA A 101 1.56 17.66 -15.42
N LYS A 102 0.89 17.29 -16.51
CA LYS A 102 -0.51 16.82 -16.49
C LYS A 102 -0.64 15.33 -16.20
N THR A 103 0.39 14.57 -16.53
CA THR A 103 0.45 13.11 -16.39
C THR A 103 1.71 12.72 -15.64
N ALA A 104 1.58 11.91 -14.60
CA ALA A 104 2.74 11.43 -13.86
C ALA A 104 2.57 9.98 -13.42
N MET A 105 3.68 9.33 -13.11
CA MET A 105 3.70 8.03 -12.47
C MET A 105 4.89 7.89 -11.52
N THR A 106 4.78 6.95 -10.59
CA THR A 106 5.88 6.49 -9.75
C THR A 106 6.26 5.06 -10.09
N VAL A 107 7.55 4.75 -9.98
CA VAL A 107 8.11 3.40 -10.11
C VAL A 107 9.07 3.16 -8.96
N ASP A 108 8.86 2.10 -8.18
CA ASP A 108 9.79 1.70 -7.12
C ASP A 108 11.17 1.37 -7.70
N ALA A 109 12.25 1.85 -7.07
CA ALA A 109 13.61 1.78 -7.61
C ALA A 109 14.19 0.35 -7.65
N ASP A 110 13.55 -0.64 -7.03
CA ASP A 110 14.02 -2.03 -6.95
C ASP A 110 13.26 -3.02 -7.87
N ILE A 111 12.40 -2.51 -8.76
CA ILE A 111 11.59 -3.35 -9.66
C ILE A 111 12.43 -3.91 -10.81
N LYS A 112 12.61 -5.23 -10.84
CA LYS A 112 13.37 -5.91 -11.92
C LYS A 112 12.51 -6.40 -13.07
N SER A 113 11.19 -6.38 -12.95
CA SER A 113 10.23 -6.84 -13.96
C SER A 113 9.65 -5.75 -14.84
N ILE A 114 10.04 -4.48 -14.62
CA ILE A 114 9.57 -3.35 -15.40
C ILE A 114 9.91 -3.51 -16.88
N SER A 115 9.00 -3.09 -17.74
CA SER A 115 9.19 -3.07 -19.20
C SER A 115 8.65 -1.76 -19.80
N ALA A 116 9.04 -1.45 -21.01
CA ALA A 116 8.50 -0.32 -21.75
C ALA A 116 6.97 -0.32 -21.82
N GLN A 117 6.32 -1.50 -21.85
CA GLN A 117 4.86 -1.61 -21.83
C GLN A 117 4.22 -1.15 -20.53
N TRP A 118 4.92 -1.25 -19.39
CA TRP A 118 4.41 -0.73 -18.11
C TRP A 118 4.20 0.78 -18.20
N ILE A 119 5.18 1.50 -18.79
CA ILE A 119 5.10 2.96 -18.96
C ILE A 119 3.86 3.33 -19.78
N LYS A 120 3.61 2.62 -20.90
CA LYS A 120 2.41 2.80 -21.68
C LYS A 120 1.14 2.54 -20.87
N CYS A 121 1.06 1.38 -20.21
CA CYS A 121 -0.13 0.97 -19.48
C CYS A 121 -0.49 1.92 -18.32
N PHE A 122 0.49 2.55 -17.69
CA PHE A 122 0.26 3.53 -16.64
C PHE A 122 -0.12 4.90 -17.19
N LEU A 123 0.64 5.44 -18.14
CA LEU A 123 0.48 6.84 -18.55
C LEU A 123 -0.68 7.06 -19.55
N GLU A 124 -0.91 6.12 -20.47
CA GLU A 124 -1.98 6.27 -21.48
C GLU A 124 -3.40 6.40 -20.88
N PRO A 125 -3.80 5.66 -19.83
CA PRO A 125 -5.08 5.88 -19.20
C PRO A 125 -5.25 7.27 -18.58
N ILE A 126 -4.18 7.85 -18.01
CA ILE A 126 -4.22 9.21 -17.46
C ILE A 126 -4.50 10.23 -18.56
N SER A 127 -3.83 10.11 -19.71
CA SER A 127 -4.10 10.98 -20.85
C SER A 127 -5.52 10.82 -21.42
N ARG A 128 -6.19 9.69 -21.14
CA ARG A 128 -7.59 9.41 -21.47
C ARG A 128 -8.59 9.82 -20.38
N GLY A 129 -8.15 10.62 -19.40
CA GLY A 129 -9.00 11.22 -18.38
C GLY A 129 -9.23 10.35 -17.13
N TYR A 130 -8.40 9.33 -16.87
CA TYR A 130 -8.30 8.74 -15.54
C TYR A 130 -7.44 9.62 -14.66
N ASP A 131 -7.74 9.59 -13.35
CA ASP A 131 -7.01 10.41 -12.39
C ASP A 131 -6.05 9.60 -11.51
N PHE A 132 -6.34 8.29 -11.34
CA PHE A 132 -5.48 7.41 -10.58
C PHE A 132 -5.54 5.98 -11.13
N ILE A 133 -4.38 5.39 -11.38
CA ILE A 133 -4.23 4.02 -11.87
C ILE A 133 -3.32 3.25 -10.93
N ALA A 134 -3.84 2.17 -10.39
CA ALA A 134 -3.07 1.26 -9.57
C ALA A 134 -2.75 -0.05 -10.31
N PRO A 135 -1.66 -0.72 -9.93
CA PRO A 135 -1.26 -1.98 -10.55
C PRO A 135 -2.08 -3.17 -10.04
N VAL A 136 -2.19 -4.18 -10.88
CA VAL A 136 -2.53 -5.55 -10.49
C VAL A 136 -1.40 -6.45 -10.97
N TYR A 137 -0.62 -6.94 -10.04
CA TYR A 137 0.49 -7.83 -10.32
C TYR A 137 0.13 -9.29 -10.08
N ARG A 138 0.80 -10.17 -10.79
CA ARG A 138 0.90 -11.57 -10.46
C ARG A 138 2.13 -11.76 -9.56
N ARG A 139 1.89 -11.85 -8.27
CA ARG A 139 2.92 -12.03 -7.24
C ARG A 139 3.06 -13.49 -6.85
N HIS A 140 4.14 -13.85 -6.16
CA HIS A 140 4.21 -15.11 -5.42
C HIS A 140 3.08 -15.16 -4.39
N LYS A 141 2.55 -16.36 -4.08
CA LYS A 141 1.39 -16.51 -3.18
C LYS A 141 1.64 -15.96 -1.76
N TYR A 142 2.89 -15.90 -1.32
CA TYR A 142 3.28 -15.35 -0.02
C TYR A 142 3.74 -13.89 -0.07
N ASP A 143 3.73 -13.27 -1.25
CA ASP A 143 4.05 -11.85 -1.40
C ASP A 143 2.80 -10.96 -1.27
N GLY A 144 2.98 -9.72 -0.78
CA GLY A 144 1.90 -8.76 -0.62
C GLY A 144 0.96 -9.08 0.55
N SER A 145 1.48 -9.64 1.64
CA SER A 145 0.71 -10.09 2.81
C SER A 145 -0.11 -8.97 3.46
N ILE A 146 0.41 -7.74 3.60
CA ILE A 146 -0.37 -6.58 4.11
C ILE A 146 -1.54 -6.28 3.19
N THR A 147 -1.32 -6.30 1.87
CA THR A 147 -2.40 -6.17 0.89
C THR A 147 -3.46 -7.24 1.09
N ASN A 148 -3.04 -8.51 1.16
CA ASN A 148 -3.94 -9.65 1.18
C ASN A 148 -4.72 -9.77 2.48
N HIS A 149 -4.12 -9.40 3.62
CA HIS A 149 -4.73 -9.63 4.94
C HIS A 149 -5.30 -8.38 5.60
N LEU A 150 -4.96 -7.17 5.14
CA LEU A 150 -5.44 -5.94 5.76
C LEU A 150 -6.09 -4.97 4.76
N THR A 151 -5.30 -4.40 3.83
CA THR A 151 -5.76 -3.23 3.08
C THR A 151 -6.83 -3.58 2.04
N TYR A 152 -6.64 -4.63 1.25
CA TYR A 152 -7.66 -5.07 0.29
C TYR A 152 -8.97 -5.52 0.97
N PRO A 153 -8.93 -6.40 2.00
CA PRO A 153 -10.14 -6.80 2.71
C PRO A 153 -10.91 -5.63 3.35
N LEU A 154 -10.23 -4.65 3.94
CA LEU A 154 -10.89 -3.49 4.53
C LEU A 154 -11.48 -2.54 3.48
N ILE A 155 -10.78 -2.28 2.36
CA ILE A 155 -11.34 -1.49 1.25
C ILE A 155 -12.58 -2.18 0.70
N TYR A 156 -12.50 -3.48 0.47
CA TYR A 156 -13.62 -4.28 -0.02
C TYR A 156 -14.80 -4.29 0.97
N GLY A 157 -14.52 -4.53 2.25
CA GLY A 157 -15.54 -4.69 3.29
C GLY A 157 -16.17 -3.38 3.76
N LEU A 158 -15.42 -2.30 3.90
CA LEU A 158 -15.90 -1.03 4.44
C LEU A 158 -16.18 0.03 3.38
N LEU A 159 -15.31 0.16 2.37
CA LEU A 159 -15.46 1.20 1.35
C LEU A 159 -16.23 0.72 0.12
N GLY A 160 -16.44 -0.59 -0.04
CA GLY A 160 -17.20 -1.17 -1.13
C GLY A 160 -16.49 -1.12 -2.49
N TYR A 161 -15.15 -1.15 -2.51
CA TYR A 161 -14.38 -1.20 -3.74
C TYR A 161 -13.63 -2.51 -3.91
N ASP A 162 -13.80 -3.17 -5.06
CA ASP A 162 -12.93 -4.28 -5.47
C ASP A 162 -11.62 -3.72 -6.05
N PHE A 163 -10.74 -3.30 -5.16
CA PHE A 163 -9.46 -2.67 -5.45
C PHE A 163 -8.33 -3.61 -5.02
N ARG A 164 -7.88 -4.48 -5.95
CA ARG A 164 -7.11 -5.69 -5.60
C ARG A 164 -5.75 -5.43 -4.95
N GLN A 165 -4.99 -4.41 -5.39
CA GLN A 165 -3.66 -4.11 -4.87
C GLN A 165 -3.48 -2.62 -4.54
N PRO A 166 -4.12 -2.13 -3.47
CA PRO A 166 -4.16 -0.70 -3.12
C PRO A 166 -2.81 -0.12 -2.68
N ILE A 167 -1.86 -0.96 -2.31
CA ILE A 167 -0.49 -0.58 -1.91
C ILE A 167 0.53 -1.25 -2.84
N GLY A 168 0.33 -1.08 -4.15
CA GLY A 168 1.15 -1.72 -5.18
C GLY A 168 2.56 -1.14 -5.34
N GLY A 169 2.80 0.08 -4.86
CA GLY A 169 4.06 0.81 -4.95
C GLY A 169 4.17 1.66 -6.21
N ASP A 170 3.90 1.07 -7.37
CA ASP A 170 3.92 1.77 -8.65
C ASP A 170 2.52 2.27 -8.99
N MET A 171 2.36 3.53 -9.34
CA MET A 171 1.05 4.15 -9.58
C MET A 171 1.18 5.27 -10.61
N SER A 172 0.12 5.56 -11.37
CA SER A 172 0.07 6.77 -12.19
C SER A 172 -1.13 7.64 -11.84
N PHE A 173 -0.99 8.94 -12.08
CA PHE A 173 -1.95 9.93 -11.63
C PHE A 173 -1.92 11.22 -12.45
N SER A 174 -3.06 11.92 -12.45
CA SER A 174 -3.20 13.23 -13.07
C SER A 174 -2.69 14.35 -12.16
N SER A 175 -2.48 15.54 -12.74
CA SER A 175 -2.18 16.75 -11.95
C SER A 175 -3.29 17.04 -10.93
N ARG A 176 -4.56 16.82 -11.28
CA ARG A 176 -5.70 17.00 -10.34
C ARG A 176 -5.56 16.12 -9.10
N MET A 177 -5.09 14.88 -9.28
CA MET A 177 -4.86 13.97 -8.16
C MET A 177 -3.67 14.41 -7.31
N VAL A 178 -2.60 14.91 -7.93
CA VAL A 178 -1.44 15.49 -7.23
C VAL A 178 -1.85 16.68 -6.38
N ASP A 179 -2.59 17.63 -6.96
CA ASP A 179 -3.11 18.79 -6.23
C ASP A 179 -3.98 18.36 -5.06
N TYR A 180 -4.89 17.40 -5.29
CA TYR A 180 -5.75 16.85 -4.24
C TYR A 180 -4.94 16.27 -3.08
N TRP A 181 -3.89 15.46 -3.35
CA TRP A 181 -3.06 14.88 -2.28
C TRP A 181 -2.25 15.93 -1.51
N ILE A 182 -1.71 16.92 -2.17
CA ILE A 182 -0.93 17.98 -1.53
C ILE A 182 -1.79 18.76 -0.52
N GLU A 183 -3.06 18.99 -0.83
CA GLU A 183 -4.01 19.73 0.01
C GLU A 183 -4.50 18.92 1.23
N GLN A 184 -4.36 17.59 1.21
CA GLN A 184 -4.80 16.79 2.35
C GLN A 184 -3.84 16.91 3.55
N LYS A 185 -4.38 16.70 4.75
CA LYS A 185 -3.55 16.53 5.96
C LYS A 185 -2.87 15.17 5.94
N TRP A 186 -1.56 15.17 5.90
CA TRP A 186 -0.76 13.95 5.91
C TRP A 186 -0.56 13.48 7.36
N PRO A 187 -0.98 12.28 7.74
CA PRO A 187 -0.68 11.72 9.05
C PRO A 187 0.83 11.39 9.14
N PRO A 188 1.43 11.38 10.35
CA PRO A 188 2.86 11.08 10.53
C PRO A 188 3.32 9.80 9.85
N ALA A 189 2.56 8.71 9.98
CA ALA A 189 2.87 7.42 9.38
C ALA A 189 2.86 7.43 7.84
N ALA A 190 2.19 8.40 7.19
CA ALA A 190 2.25 8.58 5.74
C ALA A 190 3.57 9.21 5.27
N SER A 191 4.44 9.70 6.17
CA SER A 191 5.79 10.12 5.79
C SER A 191 6.70 8.93 5.43
N GLY A 192 6.37 7.73 5.90
CA GLY A 192 7.04 6.46 5.62
C GLY A 192 6.29 5.59 4.61
N TYR A 193 6.12 4.32 4.95
CA TYR A 193 5.43 3.32 4.12
C TYR A 193 3.90 3.45 4.10
N GLY A 194 3.31 4.21 5.03
CA GLY A 194 1.88 4.53 5.00
C GLY A 194 1.43 5.34 3.80
N ILE A 195 2.37 5.85 2.99
CA ILE A 195 2.07 6.68 1.83
C ILE A 195 1.24 5.98 0.75
N ASP A 196 1.51 4.71 0.47
CA ASP A 196 0.80 3.99 -0.59
C ASP A 196 -0.70 3.87 -0.27
N ILE A 197 -1.04 3.52 0.98
CA ILE A 197 -2.44 3.46 1.42
C ILE A 197 -3.06 4.85 1.58
N PHE A 198 -2.27 5.88 1.96
CA PHE A 198 -2.72 7.26 1.97
C PHE A 198 -3.15 7.68 0.57
N MET A 199 -2.30 7.51 -0.45
CA MET A 199 -2.60 7.87 -1.83
C MET A 199 -3.88 7.19 -2.33
N THR A 200 -4.01 5.88 -2.11
CA THR A 200 -5.16 5.10 -2.56
C THR A 200 -6.44 5.46 -1.82
N SER A 201 -6.39 5.59 -0.50
CA SER A 201 -7.58 5.94 0.29
C SER A 201 -8.07 7.35 -0.01
N GLN A 202 -7.16 8.31 -0.18
CA GLN A 202 -7.50 9.66 -0.61
C GLN A 202 -8.02 9.70 -2.05
N ALA A 203 -7.50 8.85 -2.94
CA ALA A 203 -8.03 8.73 -4.30
C ALA A 203 -9.49 8.20 -4.28
N ILE A 204 -9.81 7.22 -3.44
CA ILE A 204 -11.19 6.75 -3.24
C ILE A 204 -12.08 7.89 -2.73
N LYS A 205 -11.60 8.66 -1.74
CA LYS A 205 -12.32 9.79 -1.15
C LYS A 205 -12.57 10.92 -2.14
N SER A 206 -11.65 11.18 -3.06
CA SER A 206 -11.72 12.29 -4.01
C SER A 206 -12.92 12.22 -4.96
N GLY A 207 -13.47 11.02 -5.20
CA GLY A 207 -14.50 10.78 -6.20
C GLY A 207 -14.02 10.89 -7.65
N LEU A 208 -12.71 11.09 -7.88
CA LEU A 208 -12.11 11.16 -9.20
C LEU A 208 -12.09 9.78 -9.87
N LYS A 209 -11.73 9.75 -11.16
CA LYS A 209 -11.82 8.53 -11.98
C LYS A 209 -10.65 7.59 -11.72
N LEU A 210 -10.94 6.42 -11.15
CA LEU A 210 -9.97 5.40 -10.78
C LEU A 210 -9.98 4.21 -11.75
N GLY A 211 -8.82 3.56 -11.92
CA GLY A 211 -8.68 2.35 -12.71
C GLY A 211 -7.54 1.46 -12.23
N GLN A 212 -7.42 0.29 -12.85
CA GLN A 212 -6.36 -0.67 -12.58
C GLN A 212 -5.70 -1.12 -13.89
N VAL A 213 -4.41 -1.51 -13.80
CA VAL A 213 -3.67 -2.08 -14.94
C VAL A 213 -3.03 -3.40 -14.53
N ASN A 214 -3.12 -4.41 -15.41
CA ASN A 214 -2.47 -5.70 -15.20
C ASN A 214 -1.08 -5.68 -15.81
N LEU A 215 -0.06 -5.67 -14.99
CA LEU A 215 1.34 -5.53 -15.39
C LEU A 215 2.12 -6.86 -15.46
N GLY A 216 1.42 -7.97 -15.29
CA GLY A 216 2.06 -9.28 -15.25
C GLY A 216 2.80 -9.55 -13.95
N SER A 217 3.99 -10.11 -14.03
CA SER A 217 4.78 -10.50 -12.85
C SER A 217 5.46 -9.30 -12.19
N LYS A 218 5.54 -9.28 -10.85
CA LYS A 218 6.34 -8.31 -10.09
C LYS A 218 7.56 -9.00 -9.50
N PHE A 219 8.76 -8.48 -9.81
CA PHE A 219 10.03 -8.88 -9.21
C PHE A 219 10.64 -7.67 -8.52
N HIS A 220 10.93 -7.79 -7.24
CA HIS A 220 11.53 -6.74 -6.42
C HIS A 220 12.39 -7.37 -5.29
N LYS A 221 13.13 -6.55 -4.57
CA LYS A 221 13.87 -7.00 -3.39
C LYS A 221 12.90 -7.56 -2.33
N PRO A 222 13.25 -8.65 -1.63
CA PRO A 222 12.40 -9.17 -0.55
C PRO A 222 12.11 -8.11 0.51
N SER A 223 10.85 -7.95 0.88
CA SER A 223 10.41 -6.94 1.87
C SER A 223 10.27 -7.49 3.29
N LEU A 224 10.58 -8.76 3.53
CA LEU A 224 10.33 -9.43 4.81
C LEU A 224 10.98 -8.69 6.00
N LEU A 225 12.23 -8.25 5.86
CA LEU A 225 12.95 -7.51 6.91
C LEU A 225 12.36 -6.13 7.22
N LYS A 226 11.57 -5.56 6.32
CA LYS A 226 10.90 -4.26 6.48
C LYS A 226 9.43 -4.42 6.84
N LEU A 227 8.91 -5.65 6.80
CA LEU A 227 7.47 -5.94 6.89
C LEU A 227 6.86 -5.43 8.19
N ASP A 228 7.62 -5.49 9.25
CA ASP A 228 7.23 -5.05 10.58
C ASP A 228 6.85 -3.56 10.61
N ASN A 229 7.80 -2.69 10.31
CA ASN A 229 7.56 -1.24 10.26
C ASN A 229 6.54 -0.87 9.18
N MET A 230 6.59 -1.55 8.01
CA MET A 230 5.61 -1.34 6.96
C MET A 230 4.18 -1.61 7.43
N PHE A 231 3.97 -2.70 8.20
CA PHE A 231 2.64 -3.01 8.72
C PHE A 231 2.13 -1.93 9.68
N LEU A 232 2.97 -1.51 10.63
CA LEU A 232 2.59 -0.49 11.62
C LEU A 232 2.17 0.82 10.92
N GLU A 233 2.99 1.34 10.02
CA GLU A 233 2.72 2.59 9.32
C GLU A 233 1.51 2.51 8.37
N VAL A 234 1.35 1.39 7.66
CA VAL A 234 0.18 1.16 6.78
C VAL A 234 -1.10 1.02 7.61
N ALA A 235 -1.08 0.25 8.69
CA ALA A 235 -2.25 0.03 9.54
C ALA A 235 -2.70 1.32 10.24
N GLU A 236 -1.76 2.07 10.81
CA GLU A 236 -2.03 3.36 11.46
C GLU A 236 -2.61 4.36 10.47
N THR A 237 -1.96 4.54 9.31
CA THR A 237 -2.44 5.46 8.28
C THR A 237 -3.85 5.10 7.83
N PHE A 238 -4.12 3.81 7.63
CA PHE A 238 -5.40 3.37 7.12
C PHE A 238 -6.51 3.42 8.19
N PHE A 239 -6.23 3.02 9.43
CA PHE A 239 -7.18 3.13 10.53
C PHE A 239 -7.52 4.59 10.82
N ASN A 240 -6.53 5.47 10.80
CA ASN A 240 -6.76 6.91 10.92
C ASN A 240 -7.67 7.45 9.80
N PHE A 241 -7.40 7.08 8.54
CA PHE A 241 -8.25 7.45 7.42
C PHE A 241 -9.69 6.96 7.60
N LEU A 242 -9.88 5.68 7.88
CA LEU A 242 -11.20 5.08 8.05
C LEU A 242 -11.98 5.71 9.22
N ALA A 243 -11.32 5.96 10.36
CA ALA A 243 -11.94 6.57 11.52
C ALA A 243 -12.46 8.00 11.25
N ASN A 244 -11.67 8.78 10.49
CA ASN A 244 -12.01 10.18 10.17
C ASN A 244 -12.99 10.33 8.98
N HIS A 245 -13.28 9.24 8.25
CA HIS A 245 -14.13 9.29 7.06
C HIS A 245 -15.24 8.25 7.09
N ARG A 246 -15.97 8.16 8.22
CA ARG A 246 -17.10 7.20 8.40
C ARG A 246 -18.23 7.41 7.38
N ASN A 247 -18.37 8.62 6.85
CA ASN A 247 -19.31 8.94 5.77
C ASN A 247 -19.06 8.16 4.47
N LEU A 248 -17.83 7.63 4.29
CA LEU A 248 -17.49 6.77 3.17
C LEU A 248 -17.89 5.31 3.37
N TRP A 249 -18.43 4.91 4.55
CA TRP A 249 -18.92 3.57 4.81
C TRP A 249 -20.39 3.47 4.42
N PRO A 250 -20.73 3.01 3.22
CA PRO A 250 -22.11 3.00 2.78
C PRO A 250 -22.92 2.01 3.61
N LYS A 251 -24.16 2.39 3.96
CA LYS A 251 -25.10 1.50 4.67
C LYS A 251 -25.43 0.27 3.84
N GLU A 252 -25.68 0.48 2.56
CA GLU A 252 -25.85 -0.56 1.55
C GLU A 252 -24.68 -0.48 0.57
N ILE A 253 -23.97 -1.59 0.37
CA ILE A 253 -22.83 -1.62 -0.54
C ILE A 253 -23.24 -2.28 -1.85
N ASN A 254 -23.27 -1.49 -2.92
CA ASN A 254 -23.04 -1.98 -4.27
C ASN A 254 -21.54 -1.99 -4.52
N LEU A 255 -20.95 -3.18 -4.55
CA LEU A 255 -19.51 -3.34 -4.74
C LEU A 255 -19.07 -2.70 -6.07
N LYS A 256 -18.23 -1.69 -6.01
CA LYS A 256 -17.66 -1.02 -7.18
C LYS A 256 -16.42 -1.78 -7.64
N LYS A 257 -16.53 -2.44 -8.79
CA LYS A 257 -15.38 -3.04 -9.46
C LYS A 257 -14.67 -2.00 -10.28
N LEU A 258 -13.39 -1.74 -9.99
CA LEU A 258 -12.60 -0.81 -10.78
C LEU A 258 -12.27 -1.41 -12.15
N PRO A 259 -12.36 -0.62 -13.24
CA PRO A 259 -12.04 -1.09 -14.58
C PRO A 259 -10.57 -1.45 -14.71
N LEU A 260 -10.31 -2.57 -15.38
CA LEU A 260 -8.97 -2.96 -15.84
C LEU A 260 -8.73 -2.32 -17.21
N VAL A 261 -7.98 -1.22 -17.24
CA VAL A 261 -7.88 -0.34 -18.42
C VAL A 261 -6.72 -0.67 -19.36
N CYS A 262 -5.73 -1.42 -18.90
CA CYS A 262 -4.63 -1.93 -19.72
C CYS A 262 -4.09 -3.26 -19.17
N ARG A 263 -3.53 -4.06 -20.07
CA ARG A 263 -2.85 -5.32 -19.71
C ARG A 263 -1.56 -5.44 -20.51
N VAL A 264 -0.48 -5.74 -19.79
CA VAL A 264 0.78 -6.14 -20.40
C VAL A 264 0.68 -7.59 -20.87
N ASN A 265 0.97 -7.83 -22.14
CA ASN A 265 1.06 -9.18 -22.71
C ASN A 265 2.47 -9.72 -22.50
N GLY A 266 2.60 -10.94 -21.99
CA GLY A 266 3.89 -11.58 -21.79
C GLY A 266 3.80 -12.90 -21.04
N LYS A 267 4.89 -13.66 -21.07
CA LYS A 267 5.04 -14.89 -20.27
C LYS A 267 4.98 -14.51 -18.80
N ILE A 268 4.17 -15.23 -18.03
CA ILE A 268 4.11 -15.06 -16.59
C ILE A 268 5.27 -15.83 -15.99
N ILE A 269 6.20 -15.10 -15.41
CA ILE A 269 7.31 -15.66 -14.65
C ILE A 269 7.07 -15.31 -13.19
N TYR A 270 7.24 -16.25 -12.28
CA TYR A 270 7.10 -15.98 -10.85
C TYR A 270 8.48 -15.82 -10.22
N GLN A 271 8.61 -14.82 -9.37
CA GLN A 271 9.80 -14.67 -8.55
C GLN A 271 9.94 -15.89 -7.65
N LYS A 272 11.11 -16.52 -7.67
CA LYS A 272 11.47 -17.50 -6.63
C LYS A 272 11.77 -16.69 -5.36
N LEU A 273 10.92 -16.79 -4.37
CA LEU A 273 11.22 -16.28 -3.04
C LEU A 273 12.03 -17.33 -2.27
N PRO A 274 12.89 -16.88 -1.34
CA PRO A 274 13.49 -17.83 -0.39
C PRO A 274 12.36 -18.56 0.36
N PRO A 275 12.64 -19.79 0.86
CA PRO A 275 11.66 -20.49 1.67
C PRO A 275 11.17 -19.60 2.80
N VAL A 276 9.86 -19.43 2.89
CA VAL A 276 9.25 -18.68 3.99
C VAL A 276 9.09 -19.66 5.14
N GLU A 277 9.93 -19.52 6.15
CA GLU A 277 9.83 -20.33 7.36
C GLU A 277 8.69 -19.80 8.22
N TYR A 278 7.54 -20.48 8.14
CA TYR A 278 6.33 -20.08 8.89
C TYR A 278 6.57 -20.06 10.40
N LYS A 279 7.57 -20.80 10.91
CA LYS A 279 7.94 -20.80 12.33
C LYS A 279 8.47 -19.46 12.79
N GLU A 280 9.36 -18.81 12.03
CA GLU A 280 9.87 -17.47 12.35
C GLU A 280 8.75 -16.43 12.40
N ILE A 281 7.78 -16.56 11.49
CA ILE A 281 6.60 -15.69 11.47
C ILE A 281 5.71 -15.94 12.69
N GLU A 282 5.53 -17.20 13.07
CA GLU A 282 4.77 -17.60 14.25
C GLU A 282 5.45 -17.11 15.55
N GLU A 283 6.78 -17.22 15.64
CA GLU A 283 7.57 -16.69 16.75
C GLU A 283 7.44 -15.16 16.86
N THR A 284 7.50 -14.44 15.74
CA THR A 284 7.25 -12.99 15.68
C THR A 284 5.85 -12.64 16.19
N ALA A 285 4.83 -13.44 15.82
CA ALA A 285 3.46 -13.24 16.32
C ALA A 285 3.36 -13.44 17.84
N LEU A 286 4.11 -14.40 18.39
CA LEU A 286 4.05 -14.75 19.81
C LEU A 286 4.86 -13.80 20.69
N ALA A 287 5.90 -13.16 20.18
CA ALA A 287 6.84 -12.35 20.98
C ALA A 287 6.17 -11.19 21.70
N ASP A 288 5.41 -10.36 20.99
CA ASP A 288 4.82 -9.13 21.54
C ASP A 288 3.36 -9.29 22.01
N PHE A 289 2.76 -10.44 21.70
CA PHE A 289 1.34 -10.65 22.01
C PHE A 289 1.01 -10.54 23.49
N PRO A 290 1.78 -11.17 24.43
CA PRO A 290 1.41 -11.19 25.83
C PRO A 290 1.27 -9.78 26.43
N ASP A 291 2.23 -8.90 26.17
CA ASP A 291 2.24 -7.55 26.72
C ASP A 291 1.10 -6.70 26.17
N CYS A 292 0.89 -6.73 24.85
CA CYS A 292 -0.20 -6.00 24.20
C CYS A 292 -1.57 -6.54 24.64
N TYR A 293 -1.74 -7.86 24.70
CA TYR A 293 -2.98 -8.50 25.07
C TYR A 293 -3.36 -8.23 26.53
N GLN A 294 -2.39 -8.31 27.46
CA GLN A 294 -2.64 -8.08 28.89
C GLN A 294 -3.26 -6.71 29.17
N ASN A 295 -2.85 -5.70 28.41
CA ASN A 295 -3.36 -4.33 28.55
C ASN A 295 -4.71 -4.08 27.88
N LEU A 296 -5.14 -4.95 26.96
CA LEU A 296 -6.38 -4.78 26.19
C LEU A 296 -7.41 -5.91 26.38
N LYS A 297 -7.08 -6.95 27.15
CA LYS A 297 -7.92 -8.16 27.29
C LYS A 297 -9.34 -7.88 27.78
N ASP A 298 -9.49 -6.93 28.71
CA ASP A 298 -10.79 -6.59 29.31
C ASP A 298 -11.66 -5.76 28.38
N GLU A 299 -11.07 -5.18 27.32
CA GLU A 299 -11.78 -4.47 26.24
C GLU A 299 -12.19 -5.38 25.07
N LEU A 300 -11.73 -6.62 25.10
CA LEU A 300 -12.03 -7.59 24.05
C LEU A 300 -13.21 -8.50 24.50
N PRO A 301 -14.26 -8.63 23.68
CA PRO A 301 -15.35 -9.53 24.00
C PRO A 301 -14.88 -10.99 24.09
N SER A 302 -15.59 -11.81 24.86
CA SER A 302 -15.18 -13.21 25.15
C SER A 302 -14.99 -14.07 23.90
N GLU A 303 -15.76 -13.81 22.83
CA GLU A 303 -15.64 -14.49 21.53
C GLU A 303 -14.35 -14.14 20.77
N ILE A 304 -13.66 -13.07 21.18
CA ILE A 304 -12.32 -12.68 20.65
C ILE A 304 -11.25 -13.07 21.65
N SER A 305 -11.38 -12.65 22.93
CA SER A 305 -10.33 -12.85 23.94
C SER A 305 -10.11 -14.33 24.29
N GLY A 306 -11.17 -15.13 24.34
CA GLY A 306 -11.09 -16.56 24.66
C GLY A 306 -10.22 -17.34 23.66
N PRO A 307 -10.54 -17.32 22.36
CA PRO A 307 -9.72 -17.97 21.34
C PRO A 307 -8.28 -17.45 21.29
N LEU A 308 -8.05 -16.13 21.43
CA LEU A 308 -6.71 -15.55 21.45
C LEU A 308 -5.89 -16.09 22.64
N ARG A 309 -6.47 -16.12 23.85
CA ARG A 309 -5.81 -16.69 25.03
C ARG A 309 -5.40 -18.14 24.80
N MET A 310 -6.27 -18.95 24.21
CA MET A 310 -5.97 -20.36 23.92
C MET A 310 -4.82 -20.52 22.93
N MET A 311 -4.80 -19.74 21.84
CA MET A 311 -3.80 -19.83 20.79
C MET A 311 -2.43 -19.31 21.23
N PHE A 312 -2.38 -18.15 21.87
CA PHE A 312 -1.13 -17.45 22.15
C PHE A 312 -0.56 -17.74 23.54
N LEU A 313 -1.38 -17.76 24.58
CA LEU A 313 -0.89 -17.94 25.96
C LEU A 313 -0.84 -19.40 26.38
N GLN A 314 -1.78 -20.24 25.93
CA GLN A 314 -1.75 -21.67 26.21
C GLN A 314 -0.97 -22.47 25.17
N LYS A 315 -0.31 -21.80 24.21
CA LYS A 315 0.51 -22.40 23.15
C LYS A 315 -0.19 -23.53 22.38
N LYS A 316 -1.53 -23.49 22.28
CA LYS A 316 -2.26 -24.36 21.38
C LYS A 316 -2.01 -23.91 19.95
N SER A 317 -2.23 -24.80 18.98
CA SER A 317 -1.97 -24.52 17.57
C SER A 317 -2.48 -23.14 17.14
N LEU A 318 -1.59 -22.28 16.66
CA LEU A 318 -1.93 -20.97 16.13
C LEU A 318 -2.73 -21.14 14.83
N LYS A 319 -4.02 -20.81 14.87
CA LYS A 319 -4.96 -20.95 13.75
C LYS A 319 -5.93 -19.77 13.71
N ILE A 320 -5.47 -18.66 13.14
CA ILE A 320 -6.30 -17.49 12.90
C ILE A 320 -6.96 -17.65 11.53
N THR A 321 -8.22 -18.11 11.50
CA THR A 321 -9.01 -18.25 10.28
C THR A 321 -9.37 -16.89 9.67
N ALA A 322 -9.68 -16.84 8.38
CA ALA A 322 -10.07 -15.60 7.71
C ALA A 322 -11.35 -14.96 8.29
N ASP A 323 -12.31 -15.77 8.76
CA ASP A 323 -13.52 -15.26 9.43
C ASP A 323 -13.20 -14.63 10.78
N PHE A 324 -12.46 -15.35 11.63
CA PHE A 324 -12.02 -14.83 12.93
C PHE A 324 -11.16 -13.58 12.77
N TRP A 325 -10.24 -13.58 11.80
CA TRP A 325 -9.39 -12.43 11.48
C TRP A 325 -10.20 -11.17 11.15
N SER A 326 -11.25 -11.30 10.35
CA SER A 326 -12.10 -10.15 10.02
C SER A 326 -12.80 -9.54 11.24
N LYS A 327 -13.24 -10.36 12.19
CA LYS A 327 -13.84 -9.90 13.45
C LYS A 327 -12.81 -9.24 14.36
N VAL A 328 -11.62 -9.83 14.48
CA VAL A 328 -10.49 -9.26 15.23
C VAL A 328 -10.11 -7.88 14.69
N VAL A 329 -9.94 -7.75 13.38
CA VAL A 329 -9.61 -6.45 12.76
C VAL A 329 -10.69 -5.41 13.04
N TYR A 330 -11.96 -5.77 12.91
CA TYR A 330 -13.07 -4.85 13.19
C TYR A 330 -13.17 -4.48 14.67
N GLN A 331 -12.91 -5.42 15.59
CA GLN A 331 -12.87 -5.14 17.02
C GLN A 331 -11.74 -4.17 17.37
N LEU A 332 -10.53 -4.42 16.88
CA LEU A 332 -9.38 -3.55 17.13
C LEU A 332 -9.55 -2.19 16.43
N PHE A 333 -10.15 -2.15 15.26
CA PHE A 333 -10.47 -0.90 14.60
C PHE A 333 -11.54 -0.10 15.39
N TYR A 334 -12.53 -0.76 15.98
CA TYR A 334 -13.47 -0.11 16.89
C TYR A 334 -12.75 0.47 18.12
N LEU A 335 -11.91 -0.31 18.79
CA LEU A 335 -11.12 0.17 19.93
C LEU A 335 -10.21 1.34 19.53
N TYR A 336 -9.59 1.31 18.37
CA TYR A 336 -8.79 2.41 17.83
C TYR A 336 -9.57 3.74 17.72
N GLN A 337 -10.89 3.68 17.53
CA GLN A 337 -11.73 4.87 17.43
C GLN A 337 -12.12 5.44 18.80
N VAL A 338 -12.26 4.59 19.81
CA VAL A 338 -12.86 4.97 21.11
C VAL A 338 -11.85 5.04 22.25
N LYS A 339 -10.66 4.48 22.08
CA LYS A 339 -9.63 4.43 23.11
C LYS A 339 -8.44 5.35 22.79
N PRO A 340 -7.76 5.92 23.80
CA PRO A 340 -6.57 6.74 23.57
C PRO A 340 -5.31 5.93 23.22
N GLU A 341 -5.23 4.66 23.63
CA GLU A 341 -4.05 3.77 23.50
C GLU A 341 -3.87 3.25 22.05
N LYS A 342 -3.92 4.15 21.06
CA LYS A 342 -3.89 3.77 19.62
C LYS A 342 -2.68 2.97 19.24
N ASP A 343 -1.51 3.33 19.73
CA ASP A 343 -0.24 2.63 19.44
C ASP A 343 -0.27 1.19 19.94
N LEU A 344 -0.82 0.96 21.14
CA LEU A 344 -0.95 -0.38 21.72
C LEU A 344 -1.90 -1.25 20.89
N ILE A 345 -3.00 -0.66 20.42
CA ILE A 345 -3.97 -1.36 19.55
C ILE A 345 -3.33 -1.76 18.22
N ILE A 346 -2.54 -0.87 17.61
CA ILE A 346 -1.82 -1.17 16.35
C ILE A 346 -0.74 -2.24 16.57
N LYS A 347 -0.03 -2.22 17.70
CA LYS A 347 0.94 -3.27 18.07
C LYS A 347 0.26 -4.62 18.27
N LEU A 348 -0.89 -4.67 18.95
CA LEU A 348 -1.67 -5.91 19.07
C LEU A 348 -2.14 -6.41 17.70
N LEU A 349 -2.65 -5.51 16.86
CA LEU A 349 -3.05 -5.84 15.48
C LEU A 349 -1.89 -6.42 14.68
N ARG A 350 -0.67 -5.87 14.84
CA ARG A 350 0.55 -6.37 14.21
C ARG A 350 0.87 -7.81 14.63
N SER A 351 0.89 -8.08 15.92
CA SER A 351 1.13 -9.43 16.46
C SER A 351 0.12 -10.44 15.88
N LEU A 352 -1.16 -10.09 15.88
CA LEU A 352 -2.24 -10.93 15.34
C LEU A 352 -2.16 -11.06 13.80
N TYR A 353 -1.67 -10.04 13.10
CA TYR A 353 -1.41 -10.12 11.65
C TYR A 353 -0.34 -11.15 11.31
N PHE A 354 0.77 -11.19 12.04
CA PHE A 354 1.78 -12.24 11.86
C PHE A 354 1.19 -13.63 12.13
N GLY A 355 0.34 -13.75 13.17
CA GLY A 355 -0.41 -14.98 13.43
C GLY A 355 -1.36 -15.37 12.28
N ARG A 356 -2.05 -14.39 11.66
CA ARG A 356 -2.87 -14.64 10.47
C ARG A 356 -2.02 -15.04 9.27
N MET A 357 -0.88 -14.38 9.08
CA MET A 357 0.04 -14.69 7.99
C MET A 357 0.60 -16.12 8.11
N ALA A 358 1.04 -16.54 9.30
CA ALA A 358 1.47 -17.92 9.57
C ALA A 358 0.35 -18.94 9.28
N SER A 359 -0.89 -18.63 9.72
CA SER A 359 -2.05 -19.47 9.45
C SER A 359 -2.37 -19.56 7.96
N ALA A 360 -2.28 -18.44 7.22
CA ALA A 360 -2.53 -18.40 5.78
C ALA A 360 -1.48 -19.21 5.01
N ILE A 361 -0.20 -19.15 5.38
CA ILE A 361 0.87 -19.95 4.76
C ILE A 361 0.56 -21.44 4.93
N LYS A 362 0.12 -21.88 6.11
CA LYS A 362 -0.32 -23.26 6.37
C LYS A 362 -1.54 -23.65 5.51
N GLU A 363 -2.52 -22.75 5.39
CA GLU A 363 -3.72 -22.94 4.55
C GLU A 363 -3.40 -23.06 3.05
N GLU A 364 -2.36 -22.36 2.60
CA GLU A 364 -1.96 -22.25 1.18
C GLU A 364 -0.85 -23.22 0.77
N HIS A 365 -0.24 -23.94 1.70
CA HIS A 365 0.97 -24.74 1.46
C HIS A 365 0.85 -25.65 0.23
N LEU A 366 -0.22 -26.43 0.13
CA LEU A 366 -0.47 -27.36 -0.97
C LEU A 366 -1.28 -26.76 -2.14
N LYS A 367 -1.61 -25.46 -2.08
CA LYS A 367 -2.45 -24.82 -3.08
C LYS A 367 -1.62 -24.20 -4.18
N ASN A 368 -2.13 -24.30 -5.40
CA ASN A 368 -1.60 -23.50 -6.50
C ASN A 368 -2.02 -22.03 -6.35
N ARG A 369 -1.42 -21.15 -7.14
CA ARG A 369 -1.64 -19.73 -7.04
C ARG A 369 -3.10 -19.29 -7.30
N LYS A 370 -3.80 -19.95 -8.22
CA LYS A 370 -5.22 -19.62 -8.52
C LYS A 370 -6.10 -19.94 -7.32
N GLU A 371 -5.78 -20.99 -6.61
CA GLU A 371 -6.46 -21.39 -5.38
C GLU A 371 -6.13 -20.43 -4.23
N SER A 372 -4.86 -20.02 -4.08
CA SER A 372 -4.46 -19.00 -3.10
C SER A 372 -5.17 -17.66 -3.37
N GLU A 373 -5.27 -17.23 -4.63
CA GLU A 373 -6.02 -16.02 -4.98
C GLU A 373 -7.50 -16.10 -4.60
N LYS A 374 -8.13 -17.28 -4.75
CA LYS A 374 -9.52 -17.50 -4.27
C LYS A 374 -9.64 -17.37 -2.76
N LEU A 375 -8.62 -17.77 -1.98
CA LEU A 375 -8.62 -17.59 -0.52
C LEU A 375 -8.54 -16.11 -0.14
N VAL A 376 -7.72 -15.32 -0.84
CA VAL A 376 -7.66 -13.86 -0.63
C VAL A 376 -9.00 -13.20 -0.94
N GLN A 377 -9.63 -13.56 -2.05
CA GLN A 377 -10.97 -13.06 -2.40
C GLN A 377 -12.04 -13.48 -1.38
N LYS A 378 -12.00 -14.73 -0.93
CA LYS A 378 -12.90 -15.23 0.13
C LYS A 378 -12.72 -14.45 1.43
N GLN A 379 -11.47 -14.12 1.81
CA GLN A 379 -11.20 -13.29 2.98
C GLN A 379 -11.82 -11.90 2.84
N ALA A 380 -11.69 -11.25 1.68
CA ALA A 380 -12.32 -9.94 1.44
C ALA A 380 -13.86 -10.03 1.54
N GLN A 381 -14.47 -11.10 1.02
CA GLN A 381 -15.91 -11.37 1.17
C GLN A 381 -16.33 -11.58 2.63
N LEU A 382 -15.47 -12.19 3.47
CA LEU A 382 -15.72 -12.33 4.90
C LEU A 382 -15.68 -10.99 5.63
N PHE A 383 -14.74 -10.10 5.27
CA PHE A 383 -14.75 -8.73 5.77
C PHE A 383 -16.06 -8.01 5.39
N PHE A 384 -16.49 -8.15 4.16
CA PHE A 384 -17.77 -7.59 3.73
C PHE A 384 -18.95 -8.16 4.54
N LYS A 385 -19.05 -9.48 4.70
CA LYS A 385 -20.10 -10.15 5.46
C LYS A 385 -20.12 -9.72 6.94
N ASN A 386 -18.92 -9.64 7.55
CA ASN A 386 -18.77 -9.34 8.98
C ASN A 386 -18.75 -7.84 9.29
N ARG A 387 -18.89 -6.94 8.31
CA ARG A 387 -18.91 -5.49 8.56
C ARG A 387 -20.00 -5.05 9.54
N ASN A 388 -21.13 -5.76 9.56
CA ASN A 388 -22.24 -5.46 10.47
C ASN A 388 -21.84 -5.64 11.94
N TYR A 389 -20.81 -6.43 12.24
CA TYR A 389 -20.21 -6.54 13.56
C TYR A 389 -19.65 -5.18 14.01
N LEU A 390 -18.87 -4.51 13.16
CA LEU A 390 -18.37 -3.16 13.43
C LEU A 390 -19.51 -2.12 13.51
N LEU A 391 -20.44 -2.15 12.56
CA LEU A 391 -21.54 -1.18 12.51
C LEU A 391 -22.47 -1.30 13.73
N GLY A 392 -22.63 -2.49 14.27
CA GLY A 392 -23.38 -2.75 15.50
C GLY A 392 -22.71 -2.15 16.75
N MET A 393 -21.38 -2.25 16.86
CA MET A 393 -20.62 -1.62 17.94
C MET A 393 -20.69 -0.10 17.88
N ALA A 394 -20.53 0.48 16.70
CA ALA A 394 -20.57 1.93 16.50
C ALA A 394 -21.95 2.54 16.87
N LYS A 395 -23.06 1.83 16.64
CA LYS A 395 -24.39 2.27 17.04
C LYS A 395 -24.59 2.27 18.56
N LYS A 396 -24.08 1.25 19.27
CA LYS A 396 -24.17 1.17 20.73
C LYS A 396 -23.49 2.37 21.42
N THR A 397 -22.33 2.77 20.92
CA THR A 397 -21.57 3.92 21.47
C THR A 397 -22.27 5.26 21.23
N GLN A 398 -22.90 5.46 20.07
CA GLN A 398 -23.69 6.67 19.81
C GLN A 398 -24.96 6.74 20.67
N GLY A 399 -25.59 5.60 20.94
CA GLY A 399 -26.73 5.52 21.85
C GLY A 399 -26.36 5.81 23.31
N SER A 400 -25.19 5.37 23.79
CA SER A 400 -24.73 5.66 25.16
C SER A 400 -24.33 7.12 25.34
N LEU A 401 -23.65 7.74 24.37
CA LEU A 401 -23.32 9.17 24.41
C LEU A 401 -24.56 10.07 24.36
N ALA A 402 -25.63 9.65 23.66
CA ALA A 402 -26.90 10.38 23.64
C ALA A 402 -27.67 10.25 24.95
N LEU A 403 -27.47 9.18 25.73
CA LEU A 403 -28.06 8.98 27.06
C LEU A 403 -27.31 9.71 28.18
N GLU A 404 -26.01 9.98 28.01
CA GLU A 404 -25.20 10.76 28.97
C GLU A 404 -25.34 12.28 28.79
N MET A 405 -25.94 12.74 27.67
CA MET A 405 -26.18 14.16 27.36
C MET A 405 -27.63 14.61 27.65
N ASN A 406 -28.51 13.73 28.13
CA ASN A 406 -29.85 14.02 28.64
C ASN A 406 -29.93 13.76 30.13
#